data_d4a4b04db4938f29dcf2092fa43e16e7
#
_entry.id   d4a4b04db4938f29dcf2092fa43e16e7
#
_cell.length_a   1.000
_cell.length_b   1.000
_cell.length_c   1.000
_cell.angle_alpha   90.00
_cell.angle_beta   90.00
_cell.angle_gamma   90.00
#
_symmetry.space_group_name_H-M   'P 1'
#
loop_
_entity.id
_entity.type
_entity.pdbx_description
1 polymer ?
#
loop_
_entity_poly.entity_id
_entity_poly.type
_entity_poly.pdbx_seq_one_letter_code
_entity_poly.pdbx_strand_id
1 'polypeptide(L)'
;MVDEVILNDVPLQVTDFLFETVKDSEGKDIRKVSFNFKVTHSEYHDITTLLYQMVFDLKIPQSNEEFHAEIFNYATSVTNLYEENAVGDFSLVLLEVNGQE
;
A
#
# COMPACT_ATOMS: atom_id res chain seq x y z
N MET A 1 -4.87 11.23 -12.35
CA MET A 1 -4.17 9.97 -12.03
C MET A 1 -3.70 10.00 -10.59
N VAL A 2 -3.85 8.90 -9.88
CA VAL A 2 -3.43 8.84 -8.48
C VAL A 2 -1.93 8.61 -8.43
N ASP A 3 -1.23 9.47 -7.71
CA ASP A 3 0.21 9.32 -7.52
C ASP A 3 0.60 9.44 -6.04
N GLU A 4 -0.38 9.55 -5.15
CA GLU A 4 -0.10 9.60 -3.72
C GLU A 4 -1.14 8.78 -2.98
N VAL A 5 -0.67 7.98 -2.02
CA VAL A 5 -1.51 7.19 -1.13
C VAL A 5 -1.00 7.41 0.28
N ILE A 6 -1.91 7.55 1.23
CA ILE A 6 -1.54 7.75 2.63
C ILE A 6 -1.96 6.51 3.42
N LEU A 7 -0.99 5.88 4.06
CA LEU A 7 -1.22 4.72 4.93
C LEU A 7 -0.90 5.12 6.37
N ASN A 8 -1.91 5.10 7.24
CA ASN A 8 -1.74 5.47 8.64
C ASN A 8 -1.01 6.79 8.80
N ASP A 9 -1.43 7.78 7.99
CA ASP A 9 -0.85 9.13 8.00
C ASP A 9 0.57 9.21 7.43
N VAL A 10 1.05 8.15 6.79
CA VAL A 10 2.35 8.15 6.12
C VAL A 10 2.09 8.29 4.62
N PRO A 11 2.47 9.41 4.01
CA PRO A 11 2.26 9.59 2.56
C PRO A 11 3.29 8.81 1.75
N LEU A 12 2.81 8.16 0.70
CA LEU A 12 3.66 7.42 -0.21
C LEU A 12 3.45 7.92 -1.62
N GLN A 13 4.55 8.16 -2.33
CA GLN A 13 4.49 8.48 -3.75
C GLN A 13 4.43 7.17 -4.51
N VAL A 14 3.37 6.97 -5.27
CA VAL A 14 3.10 5.67 -5.89
C VAL A 14 3.03 5.79 -7.40
N THR A 15 3.27 4.65 -8.05
CA THR A 15 3.12 4.50 -9.49
C THR A 15 2.28 3.25 -9.75
N ASP A 16 1.81 3.13 -10.98
CA ASP A 16 1.04 1.95 -11.41
C ASP A 16 -0.16 1.68 -10.52
N PHE A 17 -0.81 2.76 -10.09
CA PHE A 17 -1.97 2.67 -9.22
C PHE A 17 -3.14 2.03 -9.96
N LEU A 18 -3.75 1.02 -9.33
CA LEU A 18 -4.91 0.34 -9.88
C LEU A 18 -5.95 0.19 -8.79
N PHE A 19 -7.17 0.62 -9.09
CA PHE A 19 -8.30 0.55 -8.17
C PHE A 19 -9.34 -0.36 -8.80
N GLU A 20 -9.73 -1.41 -8.09
CA GLU A 20 -10.70 -2.38 -8.60
C GLU A 20 -11.73 -2.67 -7.52
N THR A 21 -12.85 -3.20 -7.96
CA THR A 21 -13.83 -3.78 -7.05
C THR A 21 -13.82 -5.29 -7.27
N VAL A 22 -13.68 -6.04 -6.20
CA VAL A 22 -13.66 -7.50 -6.25
C VAL A 22 -14.66 -8.04 -5.25
N LYS A 23 -14.93 -9.32 -5.32
CA LYS A 23 -15.84 -9.97 -4.39
C LYS A 23 -15.05 -10.69 -3.31
N ASP A 24 -15.52 -10.56 -2.07
CA ASP A 24 -14.93 -11.32 -0.98
C ASP A 24 -15.52 -12.74 -0.97
N SER A 25 -15.17 -13.53 0.06
CA SER A 25 -15.60 -14.91 0.14
C SER A 25 -17.11 -15.04 0.33
N GLU A 26 -17.77 -13.96 0.72
CA GLU A 26 -19.22 -13.97 0.93
C GLU A 26 -19.97 -13.32 -0.24
N GLY A 27 -19.25 -12.95 -1.29
CA GLY A 27 -19.87 -12.35 -2.45
C GLY A 27 -20.11 -10.86 -2.34
N LYS A 28 -19.58 -10.20 -1.32
CA LYS A 28 -19.71 -8.76 -1.18
C LYS A 28 -18.65 -8.03 -1.98
N ASP A 29 -19.03 -6.90 -2.54
CA ASP A 29 -18.09 -6.04 -3.26
C ASP A 29 -17.18 -5.34 -2.28
N ILE A 30 -15.89 -5.52 -2.45
CA ILE A 30 -14.90 -4.79 -1.68
C ILE A 30 -13.92 -4.14 -2.63
N ARG A 31 -13.24 -3.10 -2.15
CA ARG A 31 -12.28 -2.38 -2.95
C ARG A 31 -10.92 -3.05 -2.86
N LYS A 32 -10.25 -3.11 -4.00
CA LYS A 32 -8.90 -3.65 -4.09
C LYS A 32 -8.01 -2.57 -4.70
N VAL A 33 -6.91 -2.27 -4.04
CA VAL A 33 -5.99 -1.24 -4.47
C VAL A 33 -4.62 -1.84 -4.61
N SER A 34 -3.97 -1.59 -5.74
CA SER A 34 -2.59 -2.02 -5.92
C SER A 34 -1.77 -0.86 -6.45
N PHE A 35 -0.50 -0.85 -6.08
CA PHE A 35 0.39 0.22 -6.51
C PHE A 35 1.84 -0.17 -6.22
N ASN A 36 2.74 0.56 -6.86
CA ASN A 36 4.17 0.41 -6.63
C ASN A 36 4.70 1.68 -6.01
N PHE A 37 5.74 1.57 -5.22
CA PHE A 37 6.43 2.72 -4.68
C PHE A 37 7.88 2.38 -4.43
N LYS A 38 8.70 3.43 -4.32
CA LYS A 38 10.13 3.26 -4.13
C LYS A 38 10.49 3.54 -2.69
N VAL A 39 11.45 2.77 -2.19
CA VAL A 39 11.91 2.90 -0.81
C VAL A 39 13.42 3.11 -0.85
N THR A 40 13.88 4.18 -0.23
CA THR A 40 15.30 4.45 -0.13
C THR A 40 15.88 3.74 1.08
N HIS A 41 17.20 3.70 1.12
CA HIS A 41 17.91 3.09 2.25
C HIS A 41 17.46 3.70 3.59
N SER A 42 17.31 5.01 3.64
CA SER A 42 16.96 5.68 4.89
C SER A 42 15.51 5.45 5.30
N GLU A 43 14.66 5.06 4.36
CA GLU A 43 13.24 4.84 4.61
C GLU A 43 12.89 3.38 4.87
N TYR A 44 13.83 2.49 4.60
CA TYR A 44 13.53 1.06 4.60
C TYR A 44 12.98 0.58 5.93
N HIS A 45 13.59 1.00 7.02
CA HIS A 45 13.16 0.57 8.35
C HIS A 45 11.76 1.08 8.67
N ASP A 46 11.49 2.33 8.37
CA ASP A 46 10.18 2.91 8.64
C ASP A 46 9.08 2.22 7.84
N ILE A 47 9.37 1.93 6.58
CA ILE A 47 8.39 1.28 5.70
C ILE A 47 8.12 -0.15 6.17
N THR A 48 9.16 -0.91 6.50
CA THR A 48 8.93 -2.28 6.95
C THR A 48 8.17 -2.31 8.27
N THR A 49 8.45 -1.38 9.16
CA THR A 49 7.72 -1.27 10.42
C THR A 49 6.25 -0.96 10.14
N LEU A 50 5.98 -0.05 9.22
CA LEU A 50 4.63 0.26 8.83
C LEU A 50 3.90 -0.97 8.29
N LEU A 51 4.55 -1.72 7.42
CA LEU A 51 3.94 -2.89 6.80
C LEU A 51 3.64 -4.01 7.77
N TYR A 52 4.36 -4.08 8.89
CA TYR A 52 4.08 -5.07 9.91
C TYR A 52 2.71 -4.92 10.53
N GLN A 53 2.10 -3.76 10.40
CA GLN A 53 0.79 -3.54 11.00
C GLN A 53 -0.32 -4.30 10.29
N MET A 54 -0.11 -4.64 9.02
CA MET A 54 -0.99 -5.46 8.21
C MET A 54 -2.33 -4.79 7.86
N VAL A 55 -2.89 -3.99 8.73
CA VAL A 55 -4.14 -3.27 8.50
C VAL A 55 -3.87 -1.78 8.61
N PHE A 56 -4.38 -1.01 7.67
CA PHE A 56 -4.07 0.42 7.56
C PHE A 56 -5.32 1.24 7.34
N ASP A 57 -5.24 2.50 7.79
CA ASP A 57 -6.16 3.53 7.33
C ASP A 57 -5.64 4.02 5.97
N LEU A 58 -6.32 3.66 4.92
CA LEU A 58 -5.92 4.02 3.58
C LEU A 58 -6.67 5.26 3.13
N LYS A 59 -5.92 6.24 2.67
CA LYS A 59 -6.49 7.46 2.11
C LYS A 59 -5.91 7.69 0.73
N ILE A 60 -6.79 8.03 -0.20
CA ILE A 60 -6.39 8.35 -1.56
C ILE A 60 -6.88 9.77 -1.84
N PRO A 61 -6.04 10.78 -1.58
CA PRO A 61 -6.50 12.18 -1.63
C PRO A 61 -7.05 12.59 -2.99
N GLN A 62 -6.48 12.09 -4.05
CA GLN A 62 -6.87 12.52 -5.40
C GLN A 62 -8.22 12.00 -5.82
N SER A 63 -8.69 10.91 -5.22
CA SER A 63 -10.03 10.40 -5.51
C SER A 63 -10.96 10.53 -4.31
N ASN A 64 -10.48 11.14 -3.24
CA ASN A 64 -11.28 11.39 -2.03
C ASN A 64 -11.83 10.10 -1.44
N GLU A 65 -11.03 9.04 -1.48
CA GLU A 65 -11.39 7.75 -0.91
C GLU A 65 -10.68 7.57 0.41
N GLU A 66 -11.38 6.95 1.34
CA GLU A 66 -10.81 6.64 2.65
C GLU A 66 -11.49 5.40 3.19
N PHE A 67 -10.70 4.39 3.52
CA PHE A 67 -11.23 3.15 4.08
C PHE A 67 -10.11 2.37 4.73
N HIS A 68 -10.48 1.39 5.54
CA HIS A 68 -9.50 0.49 6.15
C HIS A 68 -9.17 -0.61 5.16
N ALA A 69 -7.90 -0.97 5.08
CA ALA A 69 -7.44 -1.99 4.16
C ALA A 69 -6.39 -2.86 4.81
N GLU A 70 -6.32 -4.10 4.38
CA GLU A 70 -5.30 -5.04 4.86
C GLU A 70 -4.43 -5.49 3.70
N ILE A 71 -3.22 -5.93 4.00
CA ILE A 71 -2.32 -6.42 2.98
C ILE A 71 -2.83 -7.76 2.48
N PHE A 72 -3.09 -7.83 1.17
CA PHE A 72 -3.45 -9.07 0.51
C PHE A 72 -2.20 -9.74 -0.06
N ASN A 73 -1.31 -8.93 -0.62
CA ASN A 73 -0.07 -9.44 -1.21
C ASN A 73 0.93 -8.30 -1.26
N TYR A 74 2.20 -8.64 -1.24
CA TYR A 74 3.21 -7.64 -1.51
C TYR A 74 4.45 -8.33 -2.06
N ALA A 75 5.24 -7.56 -2.80
CA ALA A 75 6.48 -8.04 -3.36
C ALA A 75 7.50 -6.92 -3.30
N THR A 76 8.74 -7.31 -3.19
CA THR A 76 9.83 -6.33 -3.20
C THR A 76 10.86 -6.78 -4.22
N SER A 77 11.43 -5.81 -4.92
CA SER A 77 12.56 -6.07 -5.79
C SER A 77 13.73 -5.27 -5.24
N VAL A 78 14.25 -5.75 -4.14
CA VAL A 78 15.27 -5.07 -3.39
C VAL A 78 16.59 -5.81 -3.56
N THR A 79 17.58 -5.12 -4.07
CA THR A 79 18.94 -5.61 -4.07
C THR A 79 19.79 -4.58 -3.34
N ASN A 80 20.40 -4.97 -2.26
CA ASN A 80 21.40 -4.14 -1.57
C ASN A 80 20.87 -2.83 -1.00
N LEU A 81 19.76 -2.87 -0.28
CA LEU A 81 19.32 -1.69 0.46
C LEU A 81 20.27 -1.36 1.60
N TYR A 82 21.30 -2.18 1.80
CA TYR A 82 22.35 -1.84 2.74
C TYR A 82 23.26 -0.75 2.22
N GLU A 83 23.30 -0.55 0.93
CA GLU A 83 24.16 0.46 0.34
C GLU A 83 23.50 1.82 0.39
N GLU A 84 24.30 2.80 0.70
CA GLU A 84 23.86 4.18 0.70
C GLU A 84 23.37 4.54 -0.70
N ASN A 85 22.26 5.26 -0.77
CA ASN A 85 21.63 5.69 -2.03
C ASN A 85 20.97 4.55 -2.82
N ALA A 86 20.88 3.36 -2.24
CA ALA A 86 20.13 2.30 -2.89
C ALA A 86 18.64 2.58 -2.82
N VAL A 87 17.92 2.16 -3.86
CA VAL A 87 16.46 2.32 -3.94
C VAL A 87 15.86 0.98 -4.33
N GLY A 88 14.90 0.53 -3.54
CA GLY A 88 14.16 -0.68 -3.85
C GLY A 88 12.77 -0.37 -4.33
N ASP A 89 12.20 -1.28 -5.10
CA ASP A 89 10.82 -1.17 -5.58
C ASP A 89 9.93 -2.09 -4.76
N PHE A 90 8.86 -1.54 -4.22
CA PHE A 90 7.87 -2.31 -3.47
C PHE A 90 6.55 -2.27 -4.22
N SER A 91 5.85 -3.40 -4.20
CA SER A 91 4.49 -3.49 -4.77
C SER A 91 3.56 -3.98 -3.67
N LEU A 92 2.45 -3.31 -3.52
CA LEU A 92 1.45 -3.67 -2.52
C LEU A 92 0.11 -3.91 -3.18
N VAL A 93 -0.59 -4.92 -2.69
CA VAL A 93 -2.00 -5.14 -3.03
C VAL A 93 -2.76 -5.16 -1.72
N LEU A 94 -3.73 -4.27 -1.61
CA LEU A 94 -4.52 -4.09 -0.40
C LEU A 94 -5.98 -4.39 -0.69
N LEU A 95 -6.64 -5.04 0.25
CA LEU A 95 -8.08 -5.28 0.17
C LEU A 95 -8.79 -4.53 1.28
N GLU A 96 -9.92 -3.96 0.95
CA GLU A 96 -10.76 -3.28 1.92
C GLU A 96 -11.17 -4.24 3.03
N VAL A 97 -11.02 -3.80 4.28
CA VAL A 97 -11.50 -4.55 5.43
C VAL A 97 -12.93 -4.13 5.68
N ASN A 98 -13.82 -5.06 5.55
CA ASN A 98 -15.24 -4.79 5.64
C ASN A 98 -15.74 -5.05 7.05
N GLY A 99 -16.18 -4.08 7.70
CA GLY A 99 -16.73 -4.25 8.97
C GLY A 99 -15.88 -3.95 10.09
N GLN A 100 -16.01 -4.22 10.44
CA GLN A 100 -15.77 -4.06 11.37
C GLN A 100 -15.58 -4.12 12.25
N GLU A 101 -15.70 -4.14 12.63
CA GLU A 101 -15.60 -4.16 13.35
C GLU A 101 -15.50 -4.30 13.85
#